data_4cb015cdcb4b9d28597d44e4e01837a2
#
_entry.id   4cb015cdcb4b9d28597d44e4e01837a2
#
_cell.length_a   1.000
_cell.length_b   1.000
_cell.length_c   1.000
_cell.angle_alpha   90.00
_cell.angle_beta   90.00
_cell.angle_gamma   90.00
#
_symmetry.space_group_name_H-M   'P 1'
#
loop_
_entity.id
_entity.type
_entity.pdbx_description
1 polymer ?
#
loop_
_entity_poly.entity_id
_entity_poly.type
_entity_poly.pdbx_seq_one_letter_code
_entity_poly.pdbx_strand_id
1 'polypeptide(L)'
;MNKNRNVGIIGVGQSEYSSHREDVNQPEMIHEAIREALDHAGMTIDDVDCIVHGNMELFEMVHQPDLWHTLGSGAYGKESLRVTTGGTTGATLCCAADQLVASGMHDVVLAVGFEKLQEGHTTGGITNMADPLWARQLQTGALTGMTAEQVINEFGGERAKKASMKYRIIMDQHAMKNHKAHRRFDLQWDQAEDLMHSSPALVGELRMIHMCSQSDGACAIIFASEEKAKQCCKQPAWLKDHITVHREENFYIFGDAPVLMSHRYAAEKLFERNGIKNPKKEIDVFELYDHSS
;
A
#
# COMPACT_ATOMS: atom_id res chain seq x y z
N MET A 1 20.73 7.41 -2.88
CA MET A 1 21.27 6.65 -1.74
C MET A 1 22.54 5.93 -2.20
N ASN A 2 23.64 6.04 -1.48
CA ASN A 2 24.80 5.19 -1.78
C ASN A 2 24.48 3.78 -1.24
N LYS A 3 24.02 2.92 -2.12
CA LYS A 3 23.82 1.50 -1.77
C LYS A 3 25.18 0.79 -1.81
N ASN A 4 25.47 -0.05 -0.83
CA ASN A 4 26.68 -0.87 -0.83
C ASN A 4 26.59 -1.97 -1.89
N ARG A 5 25.37 -2.42 -2.22
CA ARG A 5 25.09 -3.43 -3.25
C ARG A 5 23.68 -3.23 -3.84
N ASN A 6 23.46 -3.77 -5.04
CA ASN A 6 22.15 -3.82 -5.66
C ASN A 6 21.23 -4.82 -4.96
N VAL A 7 19.95 -4.54 -5.01
CA VAL A 7 18.89 -5.39 -4.42
C VAL A 7 17.90 -5.77 -5.51
N GLY A 8 17.62 -7.06 -5.63
CA GLY A 8 16.63 -7.60 -6.55
C GLY A 8 15.42 -8.14 -5.80
N ILE A 9 14.22 -7.92 -6.35
CA ILE A 9 13.01 -8.62 -5.95
C ILE A 9 12.97 -9.94 -6.74
N ILE A 10 12.86 -11.06 -6.04
CA ILE A 10 12.94 -12.40 -6.62
C ILE A 10 11.69 -13.24 -6.42
N GLY A 11 10.81 -12.86 -5.50
CA GLY A 11 9.57 -13.56 -5.22
C GLY A 11 8.49 -12.58 -4.75
N VAL A 12 7.26 -12.83 -5.16
CA VAL A 12 6.07 -12.09 -4.72
C VAL A 12 4.92 -13.06 -4.48
N GLY A 13 4.12 -12.78 -3.47
CA GLY A 13 2.96 -13.58 -3.13
C GLY A 13 1.87 -12.72 -2.52
N GLN A 14 0.63 -13.15 -2.66
CA GLN A 14 -0.55 -12.41 -2.26
C GLN A 14 -1.64 -13.37 -1.83
N SER A 15 -2.24 -13.14 -0.67
CA SER A 15 -3.42 -13.89 -0.26
C SER A 15 -4.63 -13.54 -1.14
N GLU A 16 -5.71 -14.28 -1.00
CA GLU A 16 -7.00 -13.82 -1.51
C GLU A 16 -7.43 -12.56 -0.77
N TYR A 17 -7.96 -11.57 -1.52
CA TYR A 17 -8.52 -10.35 -0.96
C TYR A 17 -10.04 -10.40 -1.00
N SER A 18 -10.66 -10.20 0.15
CA SER A 18 -12.13 -10.11 0.26
C SER A 18 -12.53 -9.06 1.29
N SER A 19 -13.82 -8.75 1.35
CA SER A 19 -14.34 -7.83 2.38
C SER A 19 -14.15 -8.37 3.79
N HIS A 20 -14.19 -9.69 3.96
CA HIS A 20 -14.02 -10.36 5.26
C HIS A 20 -13.49 -11.78 5.04
N ARG A 21 -12.32 -12.09 5.58
CA ARG A 21 -11.69 -13.40 5.55
C ARG A 21 -12.00 -14.16 6.84
N GLU A 22 -13.26 -14.65 6.96
CA GLU A 22 -13.71 -15.47 8.10
C GLU A 22 -13.14 -16.90 8.09
N ASP A 23 -12.64 -17.32 6.95
CA ASP A 23 -12.11 -18.66 6.68
C ASP A 23 -10.72 -18.89 7.28
N VAL A 24 -9.96 -17.81 7.55
CA VAL A 24 -8.60 -17.87 8.08
C VAL A 24 -8.39 -16.84 9.19
N ASN A 25 -7.54 -17.18 10.16
CA ASN A 25 -7.03 -16.19 11.10
C ASN A 25 -5.88 -15.35 10.47
N GLN A 26 -5.44 -14.33 11.17
CA GLN A 26 -4.39 -13.42 10.68
C GLN A 26 -3.08 -14.17 10.35
N PRO A 27 -2.50 -15.04 11.22
CA PRO A 27 -1.32 -15.84 10.90
C PRO A 27 -1.48 -16.74 9.67
N GLU A 28 -2.63 -17.35 9.48
CA GLU A 28 -2.91 -18.19 8.31
C GLU A 28 -2.95 -17.37 7.02
N MET A 29 -3.62 -16.21 7.06
CA MET A 29 -3.67 -15.29 5.93
C MET A 29 -2.27 -14.77 5.54
N ILE A 30 -1.43 -14.44 6.52
CA ILE A 30 -0.03 -14.05 6.30
C ILE A 30 0.74 -15.20 5.64
N HIS A 31 0.54 -16.43 6.14
CA HIS A 31 1.21 -17.62 5.61
C HIS A 31 0.86 -17.90 4.16
N GLU A 32 -0.39 -17.67 3.73
CA GLU A 32 -0.80 -17.80 2.32
C GLU A 32 0.09 -16.96 1.40
N ALA A 33 0.26 -15.66 1.73
CA ALA A 33 1.07 -14.75 0.92
C ALA A 33 2.55 -15.14 0.92
N ILE A 34 3.07 -15.53 2.08
CA ILE A 34 4.48 -15.94 2.20
C ILE A 34 4.76 -17.20 1.40
N ARG A 35 3.90 -18.20 1.51
CA ARG A 35 4.04 -19.45 0.75
C ARG A 35 4.10 -19.19 -0.75
N GLU A 36 3.20 -18.36 -1.27
CA GLU A 36 3.20 -18.01 -2.69
C GLU A 36 4.48 -17.27 -3.10
N ALA A 37 4.98 -16.36 -2.25
CA ALA A 37 6.23 -15.65 -2.53
C ALA A 37 7.45 -16.60 -2.55
N LEU A 38 7.51 -17.56 -1.63
CA LEU A 38 8.55 -18.57 -1.58
C LEU A 38 8.46 -19.52 -2.77
N ASP A 39 7.27 -19.99 -3.11
CA ASP A 39 7.04 -20.83 -4.28
C ASP A 39 7.45 -20.11 -5.57
N HIS A 40 7.13 -18.82 -5.70
CA HIS A 40 7.53 -18.00 -6.84
C HIS A 40 9.06 -17.86 -6.95
N ALA A 41 9.75 -17.73 -5.82
CA ALA A 41 11.22 -17.64 -5.78
C ALA A 41 11.92 -19.00 -5.90
N GLY A 42 11.19 -20.11 -5.78
CA GLY A 42 11.77 -21.46 -5.68
C GLY A 42 12.59 -21.65 -4.40
N MET A 43 12.15 -21.03 -3.30
CA MET A 43 12.84 -21.00 -2.01
C MET A 43 11.97 -21.61 -0.90
N THR A 44 12.60 -21.86 0.23
CA THR A 44 11.93 -22.21 1.48
C THR A 44 12.14 -21.12 2.51
N ILE A 45 11.43 -21.17 3.62
CA ILE A 45 11.61 -20.22 4.71
C ILE A 45 13.03 -20.27 5.30
N ASP A 46 13.72 -21.39 5.20
CA ASP A 46 15.10 -21.54 5.70
C ASP A 46 16.13 -20.73 4.90
N ASP A 47 15.79 -20.37 3.66
CA ASP A 47 16.63 -19.53 2.79
C ASP A 47 16.51 -18.03 3.12
N VAL A 48 15.58 -17.65 4.00
CA VAL A 48 15.32 -16.28 4.39
C VAL A 48 16.07 -15.94 5.68
N ASP A 49 16.86 -14.87 5.68
CA ASP A 49 17.66 -14.44 6.81
C ASP A 49 16.87 -13.62 7.82
N CYS A 50 16.00 -12.73 7.33
CA CYS A 50 15.26 -11.77 8.15
C CYS A 50 13.85 -11.56 7.63
N ILE A 51 12.89 -11.35 8.55
CA ILE A 51 11.50 -11.02 8.24
C ILE A 51 11.20 -9.58 8.60
N VAL A 52 10.76 -8.79 7.64
CA VAL A 52 10.20 -7.44 7.88
C VAL A 52 8.70 -7.54 7.76
N HIS A 53 7.97 -7.22 8.82
CA HIS A 53 6.53 -7.40 8.84
C HIS A 53 5.81 -6.20 9.42
N GLY A 54 4.54 -6.01 9.09
CA GLY A 54 3.76 -4.92 9.67
C GLY A 54 2.36 -4.77 9.14
N ASN A 55 1.61 -4.07 9.97
CA ASN A 55 0.23 -3.65 9.75
C ASN A 55 -0.01 -2.35 10.53
N MET A 56 -1.23 -1.85 10.53
CA MET A 56 -1.59 -0.65 11.29
C MET A 56 -1.99 -0.92 12.75
N GLU A 57 -2.20 -2.17 13.17
CA GLU A 57 -2.68 -2.60 14.51
C GLU A 57 -4.07 -2.09 14.93
N LEU A 58 -4.52 -1.00 14.35
CA LEU A 58 -5.71 -0.28 14.81
C LEU A 58 -7.02 -0.99 14.47
N PHE A 59 -6.99 -1.83 13.45
CA PHE A 59 -8.19 -2.47 12.91
C PHE A 59 -8.54 -3.76 13.63
N GLU A 60 -7.54 -4.60 13.87
CA GLU A 60 -7.74 -5.88 14.54
C GLU A 60 -7.76 -5.77 16.07
N MET A 61 -7.41 -4.59 16.60
CA MET A 61 -7.26 -4.35 18.05
C MET A 61 -6.29 -5.33 18.74
N VAL A 62 -5.39 -5.92 17.97
CA VAL A 62 -4.31 -6.77 18.48
C VAL A 62 -3.07 -5.91 18.66
N HIS A 63 -2.75 -5.57 19.89
CA HIS A 63 -1.51 -4.89 20.21
C HIS A 63 -0.33 -5.83 20.07
N GLN A 64 0.75 -5.37 19.47
CA GLN A 64 1.96 -6.17 19.22
C GLN A 64 1.64 -7.48 18.47
N PRO A 65 1.07 -7.40 17.26
CA PRO A 65 0.69 -8.58 16.50
C PRO A 65 1.86 -9.51 16.15
N ASP A 66 3.09 -9.00 16.18
CA ASP A 66 4.31 -9.78 16.05
C ASP A 66 4.42 -10.93 17.06
N LEU A 67 3.85 -10.78 18.26
CA LEU A 67 3.77 -11.87 19.25
C LEU A 67 2.73 -12.94 18.86
N TRP A 68 1.74 -12.55 18.09
CA TRP A 68 0.66 -13.43 17.68
C TRP A 68 0.97 -14.21 16.40
N HIS A 69 1.58 -13.58 15.41
CA HIS A 69 1.77 -14.20 14.09
C HIS A 69 3.20 -14.72 13.82
N THR A 70 4.05 -14.86 14.84
CA THR A 70 5.44 -15.33 14.68
C THR A 70 5.57 -16.60 13.84
N LEU A 71 4.68 -17.59 14.06
CA LEU A 71 4.70 -18.83 13.26
C LEU A 71 4.20 -18.58 11.83
N GLY A 72 3.10 -17.86 11.68
CA GLY A 72 2.51 -17.55 10.36
C GLY A 72 3.41 -16.70 9.47
N SER A 73 4.14 -15.75 10.07
CA SER A 73 5.09 -14.89 9.36
C SER A 73 6.42 -15.56 9.03
N GLY A 74 6.70 -16.74 9.57
CA GLY A 74 7.99 -17.41 9.42
C GLY A 74 9.11 -16.81 10.27
N ALA A 75 8.81 -15.90 11.19
CA ALA A 75 9.79 -15.24 12.04
C ALA A 75 10.34 -16.12 13.18
N TYR A 76 9.79 -17.31 13.37
CA TYR A 76 10.24 -18.22 14.42
C TYR A 76 11.73 -18.59 14.27
N GLY A 77 12.52 -18.19 15.27
CA GLY A 77 13.97 -18.45 15.30
C GLY A 77 14.79 -17.61 14.31
N LYS A 78 14.20 -16.57 13.70
CA LYS A 78 14.86 -15.65 12.77
C LYS A 78 14.90 -14.23 13.30
N GLU A 79 15.81 -13.44 12.77
CA GLU A 79 15.77 -11.98 12.98
C GLU A 79 14.50 -11.42 12.35
N SER A 80 13.87 -10.49 13.05
CA SER A 80 12.67 -9.84 12.55
C SER A 80 12.62 -8.36 12.93
N LEU A 81 12.03 -7.57 12.04
CA LEU A 81 11.80 -6.14 12.23
C LEU A 81 10.33 -5.83 11.96
N ARG A 82 9.67 -5.23 12.94
CA ARG A 82 8.31 -4.73 12.76
C ARG A 82 8.33 -3.26 12.34
N VAL A 83 7.52 -2.94 11.33
CA VAL A 83 7.37 -1.57 10.81
C VAL A 83 5.89 -1.23 10.74
N THR A 84 5.53 -0.04 11.23
CA THR A 84 4.20 0.54 11.06
C THR A 84 4.31 2.05 10.79
N THR A 85 3.70 2.52 9.73
CA THR A 85 3.70 3.93 9.30
C THR A 85 2.34 4.36 8.75
N GLY A 86 1.27 3.87 9.36
CA GLY A 86 -0.09 4.13 8.91
C GLY A 86 -0.34 3.55 7.51
N GLY A 87 -1.08 4.27 6.69
CA GLY A 87 -1.42 3.83 5.31
C GLY A 87 -0.23 3.58 4.39
N THR A 88 0.98 4.04 4.76
CA THR A 88 2.21 3.82 3.99
C THR A 88 3.03 2.62 4.47
N THR A 89 2.52 1.83 5.41
CA THR A 89 3.23 0.69 6.00
C THR A 89 3.78 -0.26 4.94
N GLY A 90 2.99 -0.65 3.94
CA GLY A 90 3.44 -1.56 2.88
C GLY A 90 4.66 -1.04 2.10
N ALA A 91 4.67 0.23 1.72
CA ALA A 91 5.82 0.83 1.05
C ALA A 91 7.03 0.93 1.98
N THR A 92 6.82 1.26 3.26
CA THR A 92 7.91 1.36 4.24
C THR A 92 8.54 0.00 4.56
N LEU A 93 7.76 -1.08 4.56
CA LEU A 93 8.28 -2.46 4.65
C LEU A 93 9.28 -2.75 3.53
N CYS A 94 8.93 -2.39 2.29
CA CYS A 94 9.81 -2.57 1.13
C CYS A 94 11.08 -1.72 1.27
N CYS A 95 10.97 -0.48 1.75
CA CYS A 95 12.13 0.38 2.01
C CYS A 95 13.05 -0.21 3.09
N ALA A 96 12.49 -0.74 4.17
CA ALA A 96 13.24 -1.37 5.25
C ALA A 96 13.95 -2.64 4.77
N ALA A 97 13.26 -3.50 4.02
CA ALA A 97 13.86 -4.71 3.44
C ALA A 97 15.01 -4.38 2.46
N ASP A 98 14.83 -3.37 1.58
CA ASP A 98 15.91 -2.90 0.71
C ASP A 98 17.13 -2.42 1.52
N GLN A 99 16.90 -1.64 2.57
CA GLN A 99 17.99 -1.11 3.41
C GLN A 99 18.75 -2.23 4.12
N LEU A 100 18.07 -3.24 4.66
CA LEU A 100 18.69 -4.39 5.31
C LEU A 100 19.56 -5.19 4.32
N VAL A 101 19.06 -5.44 3.12
CA VAL A 101 19.85 -6.13 2.08
C VAL A 101 20.95 -5.23 1.54
N ALA A 102 20.67 -3.97 1.19
CA ALA A 102 21.64 -3.05 0.62
C ALA A 102 22.79 -2.71 1.56
N SER A 103 22.57 -2.74 2.88
CA SER A 103 23.60 -2.52 3.90
C SER A 103 24.59 -3.69 4.02
N GLY A 104 24.20 -4.89 3.60
CA GLY A 104 24.97 -6.12 3.76
C GLY A 104 24.71 -6.87 5.06
N MET A 105 23.73 -6.47 5.86
CA MET A 105 23.35 -7.20 7.09
C MET A 105 22.75 -8.57 6.76
N HIS A 106 21.94 -8.64 5.71
CA HIS A 106 21.26 -9.87 5.27
C HIS A 106 21.38 -10.03 3.76
N ASP A 107 21.36 -11.28 3.28
CA ASP A 107 21.35 -11.57 1.85
C ASP A 107 19.94 -11.73 1.30
N VAL A 108 19.03 -12.27 2.10
CA VAL A 108 17.63 -12.51 1.73
C VAL A 108 16.70 -12.00 2.84
N VAL A 109 15.85 -11.06 2.49
CA VAL A 109 14.85 -10.47 3.41
C VAL A 109 13.47 -10.66 2.82
N LEU A 110 12.54 -11.20 3.61
CA LEU A 110 11.13 -11.28 3.27
C LEU A 110 10.39 -10.14 3.95
N ALA A 111 9.70 -9.31 3.16
CA ALA A 111 8.78 -8.30 3.67
C ALA A 111 7.34 -8.78 3.52
N VAL A 112 6.53 -8.69 4.57
CA VAL A 112 5.11 -9.03 4.56
C VAL A 112 4.26 -7.96 5.23
N GLY A 113 3.29 -7.44 4.47
CA GLY A 113 2.26 -6.52 4.97
C GLY A 113 0.90 -7.21 4.96
N PHE A 114 0.07 -6.90 5.94
CA PHE A 114 -1.23 -7.53 6.12
C PHE A 114 -2.20 -6.62 6.87
N GLU A 115 -3.49 -6.80 6.63
CA GLU A 115 -4.57 -6.17 7.40
C GLU A 115 -5.81 -7.07 7.38
N LYS A 116 -6.52 -7.13 8.51
CA LYS A 116 -7.88 -7.67 8.60
C LYS A 116 -8.82 -6.54 9.05
N LEU A 117 -9.17 -5.66 8.13
CA LEU A 117 -9.89 -4.42 8.40
C LEU A 117 -11.27 -4.61 9.02
N GLN A 118 -11.89 -5.76 8.80
CA GLN A 118 -13.25 -6.05 9.28
C GLN A 118 -13.29 -6.70 10.67
N GLU A 119 -12.16 -7.06 11.25
CA GLU A 119 -12.09 -7.58 12.62
C GLU A 119 -12.40 -6.52 13.68
N GLY A 120 -12.17 -5.23 13.35
CA GLY A 120 -12.39 -4.11 14.23
C GLY A 120 -13.20 -2.98 13.62
N HIS A 121 -13.19 -1.84 14.29
CA HIS A 121 -13.92 -0.65 13.84
C HIS A 121 -13.03 0.20 12.91
N THR A 122 -13.08 -0.08 11.62
CA THR A 122 -12.22 0.55 10.60
C THR A 122 -12.23 2.09 10.67
N THR A 123 -13.40 2.71 10.76
CA THR A 123 -13.53 4.16 10.86
C THR A 123 -12.85 4.71 12.12
N GLY A 124 -13.00 4.02 13.25
CA GLY A 124 -12.33 4.37 14.50
C GLY A 124 -10.81 4.27 14.39
N GLY A 125 -10.29 3.23 13.75
CA GLY A 125 -8.86 3.06 13.50
C GLY A 125 -8.26 4.22 12.70
N ILE A 126 -8.92 4.62 11.61
CA ILE A 126 -8.44 5.71 10.76
C ILE A 126 -8.53 7.07 11.48
N THR A 127 -9.56 7.31 12.28
CA THR A 127 -9.69 8.57 13.06
C THR A 127 -8.66 8.73 14.17
N ASN A 128 -8.14 7.62 14.70
CA ASN A 128 -7.14 7.65 15.76
C ASN A 128 -5.71 7.96 15.30
N MET A 129 -5.52 8.32 14.04
CA MET A 129 -4.22 8.78 13.52
C MET A 129 -3.88 10.24 13.87
N ALA A 130 -4.76 10.95 14.57
CA ALA A 130 -4.54 12.32 15.01
C ALA A 130 -4.51 12.42 16.54
N ASP A 131 -4.03 13.55 17.05
CA ASP A 131 -4.12 13.87 18.47
C ASP A 131 -5.56 13.69 18.99
N PRO A 132 -5.77 13.09 20.18
CA PRO A 132 -7.12 12.83 20.70
C PRO A 132 -8.02 14.06 20.81
N LEU A 133 -7.46 15.27 21.01
CA LEU A 133 -8.23 16.50 21.02
C LEU A 133 -8.84 16.82 19.65
N TRP A 134 -8.12 16.49 18.59
CA TRP A 134 -8.56 16.65 17.20
C TRP A 134 -9.45 15.50 16.75
N ALA A 135 -9.08 14.25 17.07
CA ALA A 135 -9.84 13.06 16.67
C ALA A 135 -11.27 13.05 17.21
N ARG A 136 -11.51 13.62 18.38
CA ARG A 136 -12.87 13.73 18.95
C ARG A 136 -13.82 14.61 18.17
N GLN A 137 -13.31 15.54 17.37
CA GLN A 137 -14.08 16.53 16.65
C GLN A 137 -14.21 16.22 15.15
N LEU A 138 -13.39 15.33 14.62
CA LEU A 138 -13.26 15.05 13.20
C LEU A 138 -13.58 13.57 12.93
N GLN A 139 -14.55 13.35 12.06
CA GLN A 139 -14.83 12.03 11.52
C GLN A 139 -14.02 11.84 10.22
N THR A 140 -13.50 10.64 9.99
CA THR A 140 -12.68 10.32 8.80
C THR A 140 -13.35 10.72 7.49
N GLY A 141 -14.65 10.45 7.36
CA GLY A 141 -15.41 10.85 6.18
C GLY A 141 -15.42 12.35 5.94
N ALA A 142 -15.45 13.16 7.02
CA ALA A 142 -15.42 14.61 6.90
C ALA A 142 -14.08 15.11 6.35
N LEU A 143 -12.96 14.53 6.82
CA LEU A 143 -11.63 14.90 6.35
C LEU A 143 -11.43 14.58 4.86
N THR A 144 -11.82 13.37 4.46
CA THR A 144 -11.74 12.95 3.04
C THR A 144 -12.66 13.80 2.16
N GLY A 145 -13.87 14.12 2.65
CA GLY A 145 -14.81 15.00 1.96
C GLY A 145 -14.28 16.41 1.79
N MET A 146 -13.64 16.98 2.81
CA MET A 146 -13.02 18.31 2.71
C MET A 146 -11.91 18.32 1.66
N THR A 147 -11.09 17.28 1.58
CA THR A 147 -10.07 17.15 0.54
C THR A 147 -10.69 17.05 -0.85
N ALA A 148 -11.75 16.26 -1.01
CA ALA A 148 -12.48 16.14 -2.27
C ALA A 148 -13.04 17.49 -2.75
N GLU A 149 -13.64 18.27 -1.85
CA GLU A 149 -14.15 19.61 -2.16
C GLU A 149 -13.03 20.57 -2.59
N GLN A 150 -11.86 20.51 -1.96
CA GLN A 150 -10.71 21.33 -2.34
C GLN A 150 -10.20 20.96 -3.74
N VAL A 151 -10.10 19.64 -4.05
CA VAL A 151 -9.74 19.16 -5.39
C VAL A 151 -10.73 19.63 -6.44
N ILE A 152 -12.04 19.51 -6.16
CA ILE A 152 -13.10 19.93 -7.07
C ILE A 152 -13.04 21.43 -7.33
N ASN A 153 -12.83 22.25 -6.30
CA ASN A 153 -12.73 23.69 -6.42
C ASN A 153 -11.48 24.14 -7.20
N GLU A 154 -10.34 23.52 -6.94
CA GLU A 154 -9.06 23.88 -7.59
C GLU A 154 -9.05 23.51 -9.08
N PHE A 155 -9.51 22.30 -9.43
CA PHE A 155 -9.41 21.78 -10.79
C PHE A 155 -10.66 21.99 -11.65
N GLY A 156 -11.67 22.73 -11.14
CA GLY A 156 -12.93 23.01 -11.83
C GLY A 156 -13.91 21.84 -11.76
N GLY A 157 -15.04 22.05 -11.06
CA GLY A 157 -16.00 21.06 -10.61
C GLY A 157 -16.28 19.90 -11.57
N GLU A 158 -16.83 20.18 -12.75
CA GLU A 158 -17.18 19.15 -13.73
C GLU A 158 -15.95 18.42 -14.30
N ARG A 159 -14.85 19.14 -14.48
CA ARG A 159 -13.60 18.54 -14.96
C ARG A 159 -13.02 17.57 -13.94
N ALA A 160 -13.00 17.93 -12.68
CA ALA A 160 -12.51 17.08 -11.59
C ALA A 160 -13.38 15.82 -11.46
N LYS A 161 -14.69 15.96 -11.46
CA LYS A 161 -15.65 14.85 -11.39
C LYS A 161 -15.46 13.86 -12.56
N LYS A 162 -15.32 14.38 -13.79
CA LYS A 162 -15.06 13.53 -14.96
C LYS A 162 -13.71 12.83 -14.90
N ALA A 163 -12.67 13.49 -14.38
CA ALA A 163 -11.35 12.90 -14.20
C ALA A 163 -11.37 11.76 -13.17
N SER A 164 -12.02 11.96 -12.04
CA SER A 164 -12.26 10.98 -10.99
C SER A 164 -12.97 9.73 -11.55
N MET A 165 -14.07 9.93 -12.27
CA MET A 165 -14.80 8.83 -12.88
C MET A 165 -13.97 8.07 -13.90
N LYS A 166 -13.22 8.78 -14.76
CA LYS A 166 -12.33 8.15 -15.73
C LYS A 166 -11.25 7.31 -15.06
N TYR A 167 -10.67 7.82 -13.98
CA TYR A 167 -9.72 7.10 -13.17
C TYR A 167 -10.33 5.83 -12.60
N ARG A 168 -11.52 5.93 -12.01
CA ARG A 168 -12.26 4.79 -11.46
C ARG A 168 -12.48 3.69 -12.51
N ILE A 169 -12.94 4.04 -13.73
CA ILE A 169 -13.15 3.08 -14.80
C ILE A 169 -11.85 2.36 -15.17
N ILE A 170 -10.74 3.11 -15.30
CA ILE A 170 -9.43 2.53 -15.64
C ILE A 170 -8.99 1.54 -14.56
N MET A 171 -9.16 1.88 -13.28
CA MET A 171 -8.78 1.00 -12.17
C MET A 171 -9.63 -0.27 -12.13
N ASP A 172 -10.94 -0.16 -12.33
CA ASP A 172 -11.82 -1.34 -12.39
C ASP A 172 -11.48 -2.24 -13.60
N GLN A 173 -11.18 -1.66 -14.76
CA GLN A 173 -10.72 -2.42 -15.94
C GLN A 173 -9.39 -3.15 -15.70
N HIS A 174 -8.47 -2.55 -14.93
CA HIS A 174 -7.24 -3.22 -14.51
C HIS A 174 -7.53 -4.33 -13.49
N ALA A 175 -8.41 -4.09 -12.53
CA ALA A 175 -8.83 -5.08 -11.54
C ALA A 175 -9.49 -6.32 -12.19
N MET A 176 -10.21 -6.16 -13.30
CA MET A 176 -10.77 -7.29 -14.06
C MET A 176 -9.71 -8.29 -14.55
N LYS A 177 -8.47 -7.82 -14.74
CA LYS A 177 -7.34 -8.67 -15.16
C LYS A 177 -6.63 -9.36 -13.99
N ASN A 178 -6.89 -8.94 -12.75
CA ASN A 178 -6.30 -9.50 -11.54
C ASN A 178 -7.34 -10.38 -10.82
N HIS A 179 -7.15 -11.70 -10.86
CA HIS A 179 -8.08 -12.64 -10.22
C HIS A 179 -8.14 -12.50 -8.70
N LYS A 180 -7.12 -11.94 -8.06
CA LYS A 180 -7.06 -11.68 -6.61
C LYS A 180 -7.63 -10.31 -6.20
N ALA A 181 -7.98 -9.44 -7.15
CA ALA A 181 -8.56 -8.16 -6.81
C ALA A 181 -9.94 -8.34 -6.15
N HIS A 182 -10.13 -7.72 -4.99
CA HIS A 182 -11.40 -7.79 -4.24
C HIS A 182 -12.57 -7.22 -5.05
N ARG A 183 -12.40 -6.05 -5.67
CA ARG A 183 -13.42 -5.41 -6.51
C ARG A 183 -13.06 -5.58 -7.98
N ARG A 184 -13.94 -6.21 -8.72
CA ARG A 184 -13.79 -6.42 -10.16
C ARG A 184 -15.11 -6.10 -10.84
N PHE A 185 -15.25 -4.89 -11.31
CA PHE A 185 -16.41 -4.42 -12.06
C PHE A 185 -16.01 -4.08 -13.49
N ASP A 186 -16.74 -4.58 -14.46
CA ASP A 186 -16.60 -4.14 -15.85
C ASP A 186 -17.39 -2.85 -16.05
N LEU A 187 -16.91 -1.79 -15.40
CA LEU A 187 -17.58 -0.50 -15.34
C LEU A 187 -17.40 0.25 -16.67
N GLN A 188 -18.50 0.57 -17.32
CA GLN A 188 -18.53 1.39 -18.52
C GLN A 188 -18.85 2.85 -18.18
N TRP A 189 -18.60 3.76 -19.12
CA TRP A 189 -18.74 5.20 -18.89
C TRP A 189 -20.15 5.64 -18.49
N ASP A 190 -21.16 5.17 -19.22
CA ASP A 190 -22.56 5.46 -18.94
C ASP A 190 -23.01 4.97 -17.56
N GLN A 191 -22.63 3.75 -17.20
CA GLN A 191 -22.89 3.19 -15.86
C GLN A 191 -22.18 3.97 -14.77
N ALA A 192 -20.93 4.40 -15.01
CA ALA A 192 -20.17 5.19 -14.05
C ALA A 192 -20.82 6.58 -13.82
N GLU A 193 -21.33 7.20 -14.88
CA GLU A 193 -22.06 8.48 -14.79
C GLU A 193 -23.32 8.35 -13.95
N ASP A 194 -24.12 7.31 -14.20
CA ASP A 194 -25.32 7.00 -13.41
C ASP A 194 -24.97 6.72 -11.94
N LEU A 195 -23.93 5.96 -11.67
CA LEU A 195 -23.47 5.65 -10.32
C LEU A 195 -22.92 6.87 -9.58
N MET A 196 -22.26 7.79 -10.27
CA MET A 196 -21.84 9.06 -9.66
C MET A 196 -23.01 9.89 -9.13
N HIS A 197 -24.14 9.85 -9.83
CA HIS A 197 -25.33 10.57 -9.42
C HIS A 197 -26.17 9.81 -8.39
N SER A 198 -26.28 8.50 -8.51
CA SER A 198 -27.13 7.64 -7.67
C SER A 198 -26.42 7.08 -6.43
N SER A 199 -25.10 7.01 -6.43
CA SER A 199 -24.32 6.51 -5.29
C SER A 199 -24.53 7.39 -4.05
N PRO A 200 -24.70 6.79 -2.85
CA PRO A 200 -24.87 7.55 -1.63
C PRO A 200 -23.75 8.56 -1.39
N ALA A 201 -24.12 9.79 -1.06
CA ALA A 201 -23.16 10.80 -0.63
C ALA A 201 -22.64 10.46 0.76
N LEU A 202 -21.34 10.58 0.95
CA LEU A 202 -20.68 10.43 2.24
C LEU A 202 -20.50 11.79 2.92
N VAL A 203 -19.78 12.69 2.26
CA VAL A 203 -19.58 14.06 2.70
C VAL A 203 -19.41 14.94 1.47
N GLY A 204 -20.21 15.99 1.34
CA GLY A 204 -20.16 16.89 0.19
C GLY A 204 -20.33 16.14 -1.15
N GLU A 205 -19.40 16.36 -2.05
CA GLU A 205 -19.36 15.68 -3.36
C GLU A 205 -18.74 14.27 -3.33
N LEU A 206 -18.12 13.88 -2.20
CA LEU A 206 -17.58 12.53 -2.05
C LEU A 206 -18.68 11.50 -1.89
N ARG A 207 -18.70 10.52 -2.77
CA ARG A 207 -19.69 9.45 -2.79
C ARG A 207 -19.06 8.09 -2.57
N MET A 208 -19.88 7.11 -2.19
CA MET A 208 -19.41 5.72 -1.98
C MET A 208 -18.68 5.14 -3.19
N ILE A 209 -19.05 5.52 -4.40
CA ILE A 209 -18.38 5.02 -5.61
C ILE A 209 -16.91 5.43 -5.69
N HIS A 210 -16.54 6.57 -5.09
CA HIS A 210 -15.17 7.04 -5.08
C HIS A 210 -14.28 6.30 -4.07
N MET A 211 -14.88 5.66 -3.07
CA MET A 211 -14.12 5.04 -1.97
C MET A 211 -13.53 3.68 -2.35
N CYS A 212 -12.34 3.41 -1.83
CA CYS A 212 -11.75 2.08 -1.86
C CYS A 212 -12.62 1.07 -1.10
N SER A 213 -12.41 -0.22 -1.37
CA SER A 213 -12.99 -1.28 -0.55
C SER A 213 -12.18 -1.45 0.73
N GLN A 214 -12.88 -1.73 1.82
CA GLN A 214 -12.24 -2.29 3.00
C GLN A 214 -12.00 -3.77 2.73
N SER A 215 -10.77 -4.22 2.86
CA SER A 215 -10.38 -5.58 2.48
C SER A 215 -9.44 -6.19 3.50
N ASP A 216 -9.67 -7.47 3.78
CA ASP A 216 -8.72 -8.32 4.46
C ASP A 216 -7.76 -8.91 3.43
N GLY A 217 -6.48 -8.96 3.74
CA GLY A 217 -5.47 -9.53 2.85
C GLY A 217 -4.04 -9.33 3.33
N ALA A 218 -3.12 -10.07 2.69
CA ALA A 218 -1.70 -9.99 2.93
C ALA A 218 -0.92 -10.01 1.61
N CYS A 219 0.25 -9.40 1.60
CA CYS A 219 1.18 -9.42 0.48
C CYS A 219 2.61 -9.63 1.00
N ALA A 220 3.38 -10.51 0.35
CA ALA A 220 4.75 -10.81 0.68
C ALA A 220 5.68 -10.59 -0.52
N ILE A 221 6.87 -10.03 -0.26
CA ILE A 221 7.89 -9.74 -1.27
C ILE A 221 9.24 -10.21 -0.74
N ILE A 222 10.00 -10.93 -1.57
CA ILE A 222 11.35 -11.39 -1.23
C ILE A 222 12.39 -10.51 -1.92
N PHE A 223 13.21 -9.87 -1.10
CA PHE A 223 14.34 -9.04 -1.51
C PHE A 223 15.63 -9.83 -1.33
N ALA A 224 16.51 -9.76 -2.32
CA ALA A 224 17.78 -10.48 -2.28
C ALA A 224 18.95 -9.62 -2.75
N SER A 225 20.13 -9.89 -2.21
CA SER A 225 21.38 -9.32 -2.70
C SER A 225 21.58 -9.64 -4.18
N GLU A 226 22.32 -8.80 -4.89
CA GLU A 226 22.57 -9.00 -6.33
C GLU A 226 23.08 -10.41 -6.64
N GLU A 227 23.97 -10.91 -5.79
CA GLU A 227 24.53 -12.25 -5.95
C GLU A 227 23.43 -13.33 -5.84
N LYS A 228 22.64 -13.29 -4.77
CA LYS A 228 21.54 -14.24 -4.56
C LYS A 228 20.45 -14.09 -5.61
N ALA A 229 20.09 -12.86 -5.97
CA ALA A 229 19.08 -12.61 -6.98
C ALA A 229 19.45 -13.23 -8.34
N LYS A 230 20.72 -13.11 -8.76
CA LYS A 230 21.21 -13.72 -10.01
C LYS A 230 21.27 -15.24 -9.96
N GLN A 231 21.44 -15.84 -8.77
CA GLN A 231 21.43 -17.29 -8.59
C GLN A 231 20.01 -17.87 -8.66
N CYS A 232 19.04 -17.20 -8.05
CA CYS A 232 17.69 -17.73 -7.87
C CYS A 232 16.72 -17.31 -8.97
N CYS A 233 16.94 -16.17 -9.62
CA CYS A 233 15.98 -15.59 -10.56
C CYS A 233 16.64 -15.19 -11.87
N LYS A 234 16.06 -15.62 -13.01
CA LYS A 234 16.59 -15.25 -14.34
C LYS A 234 16.41 -13.77 -14.66
N GLN A 235 15.36 -13.15 -14.14
CA GLN A 235 15.01 -11.75 -14.38
C GLN A 235 14.49 -11.10 -13.08
N PRO A 236 15.40 -10.80 -12.12
CA PRO A 236 14.98 -10.06 -10.92
C PRO A 236 14.50 -8.65 -11.28
N ALA A 237 13.51 -8.16 -10.57
CA ALA A 237 13.15 -6.75 -10.64
C ALA A 237 14.12 -5.96 -9.75
N TRP A 238 14.95 -5.10 -10.34
CA TRP A 238 15.98 -4.35 -9.62
C TRP A 238 15.41 -3.10 -8.97
N LEU A 239 15.60 -2.97 -7.68
CA LEU A 239 15.18 -1.81 -6.91
C LEU A 239 16.20 -0.69 -7.08
N LYS A 240 15.83 0.32 -7.84
CA LYS A 240 16.72 1.42 -8.20
C LYS A 240 16.92 2.42 -7.06
N ASP A 241 15.82 2.94 -6.51
CA ASP A 241 15.83 3.96 -5.47
C ASP A 241 14.48 4.04 -4.76
N HIS A 242 14.47 4.60 -3.56
CA HIS A 242 13.25 4.89 -2.80
C HIS A 242 13.45 6.12 -1.90
N ILE A 243 12.36 6.71 -1.46
CA ILE A 243 12.37 7.82 -0.52
C ILE A 243 11.11 7.78 0.35
N THR A 244 11.27 8.04 1.64
CA THR A 244 10.15 8.32 2.56
C THR A 244 10.28 9.77 3.02
N VAL A 245 9.20 10.53 2.89
CA VAL A 245 9.18 11.96 3.23
C VAL A 245 7.92 12.29 4.01
N HIS A 246 8.11 12.98 5.11
CA HIS A 246 7.04 13.67 5.84
C HIS A 246 7.27 15.17 5.67
N ARG A 247 6.29 15.90 5.22
CA ARG A 247 6.39 17.34 5.01
C ARG A 247 5.40 18.11 5.86
N GLU A 248 4.14 17.71 5.84
CA GLU A 248 3.07 18.35 6.60
C GLU A 248 2.70 17.49 7.81
N GLU A 249 2.48 18.14 8.93
CA GLU A 249 1.86 17.53 10.07
C GLU A 249 0.35 17.49 9.87
N ASN A 250 -0.25 16.31 9.86
CA ASN A 250 -1.68 16.12 9.66
C ASN A 250 -2.24 16.90 8.45
N PHE A 251 -1.92 16.47 7.24
CA PHE A 251 -2.24 17.18 6.00
C PHE A 251 -3.74 17.47 5.79
N TYR A 252 -4.63 16.69 6.39
CA TYR A 252 -6.08 16.94 6.33
C TYR A 252 -6.49 18.26 6.99
N ILE A 253 -5.70 18.75 7.94
CA ILE A 253 -6.01 19.96 8.70
C ILE A 253 -5.11 21.12 8.29
N PHE A 254 -3.84 20.85 8.04
CA PHE A 254 -2.79 21.86 7.82
C PHE A 254 -2.11 21.77 6.47
N GLY A 255 -2.40 20.73 5.69
CA GLY A 255 -1.74 20.51 4.41
C GLY A 255 -2.36 21.27 3.25
N ASP A 256 -1.57 21.45 2.21
CA ASP A 256 -2.00 22.06 0.95
C ASP A 256 -2.70 21.03 0.06
N ALA A 257 -3.85 20.50 0.49
CA ALA A 257 -4.76 19.87 -0.47
C ALA A 257 -5.21 20.97 -1.46
N PRO A 258 -5.34 20.71 -2.73
CA PRO A 258 -5.46 19.44 -3.41
C PRO A 258 -4.12 18.84 -3.91
N VAL A 259 -3.00 19.46 -3.63
CA VAL A 259 -1.69 18.99 -4.08
C VAL A 259 -0.97 18.33 -2.90
N LEU A 260 -0.85 17.02 -2.92
CA LEU A 260 -0.10 16.29 -1.90
C LEU A 260 1.40 16.65 -1.99
N MET A 261 1.80 17.69 -1.26
CA MET A 261 3.14 18.28 -1.36
C MET A 261 4.26 17.31 -0.98
N SER A 262 4.01 16.40 -0.01
CA SER A 262 4.97 15.34 0.34
C SER A 262 5.21 14.39 -0.85
N HIS A 263 4.17 13.99 -1.58
CA HIS A 263 4.29 13.16 -2.78
C HIS A 263 5.04 13.88 -3.90
N ARG A 264 4.68 15.13 -4.14
CA ARG A 264 5.35 15.96 -5.14
C ARG A 264 6.84 16.11 -4.81
N TYR A 265 7.17 16.46 -3.59
CA TYR A 265 8.55 16.59 -3.14
C TYR A 265 9.31 15.27 -3.26
N ALA A 266 8.72 14.15 -2.85
CA ALA A 266 9.32 12.83 -2.98
C ALA A 266 9.61 12.48 -4.45
N ALA A 267 8.65 12.71 -5.35
CA ALA A 267 8.81 12.48 -6.78
C ALA A 267 9.91 13.35 -7.38
N GLU A 268 9.92 14.65 -7.10
CA GLU A 268 10.95 15.59 -7.56
C GLU A 268 12.35 15.13 -7.13
N LYS A 269 12.51 14.72 -5.87
CA LYS A 269 13.79 14.22 -5.34
C LYS A 269 14.22 12.89 -5.96
N LEU A 270 13.29 11.95 -6.16
CA LEU A 270 13.60 10.69 -6.82
C LEU A 270 14.00 10.90 -8.28
N PHE A 271 13.28 11.76 -9.01
CA PHE A 271 13.59 12.05 -10.40
C PHE A 271 14.95 12.75 -10.54
N GLU A 272 15.22 13.75 -9.70
CA GLU A 272 16.50 14.44 -9.65
C GLU A 272 17.67 13.46 -9.41
N ARG A 273 17.58 12.62 -8.36
CA ARG A 273 18.62 11.66 -8.00
C ARG A 273 18.89 10.61 -9.08
N ASN A 274 17.87 10.27 -9.85
CA ASN A 274 17.94 9.24 -10.90
C ASN A 274 18.09 9.83 -12.31
N GLY A 275 18.23 11.14 -12.44
CA GLY A 275 18.43 11.81 -13.73
C GLY A 275 17.20 11.76 -14.65
N ILE A 276 16.01 11.52 -14.10
CA ILE A 276 14.74 11.45 -14.84
C ILE A 276 14.28 12.89 -15.10
N LYS A 277 14.27 13.29 -16.36
CA LYS A 277 13.90 14.65 -16.79
C LYS A 277 12.46 14.75 -17.30
N ASN A 278 11.97 13.69 -17.88
CA ASN A 278 10.61 13.60 -18.40
C ASN A 278 9.95 12.28 -18.00
N PRO A 279 9.37 12.22 -16.77
CA PRO A 279 8.79 10.99 -16.26
C PRO A 279 7.71 10.39 -17.17
N LYS A 280 6.97 11.21 -17.94
CA LYS A 280 5.96 10.72 -18.90
C LYS A 280 6.57 9.93 -20.08
N LYS A 281 7.86 10.07 -20.35
CA LYS A 281 8.56 9.37 -21.43
C LYS A 281 9.55 8.33 -20.94
N GLU A 282 9.99 8.46 -19.70
CA GLU A 282 11.08 7.65 -19.12
C GLU A 282 10.59 6.60 -18.14
N ILE A 283 9.31 6.67 -17.73
CA ILE A 283 8.67 5.69 -16.86
C ILE A 283 7.52 5.06 -17.64
N ASP A 284 7.56 3.75 -17.77
CA ASP A 284 6.59 2.97 -18.55
C ASP A 284 5.31 2.68 -17.76
N VAL A 285 5.43 2.44 -16.44
CA VAL A 285 4.31 2.06 -15.56
C VAL A 285 4.39 2.83 -14.26
N PHE A 286 3.24 3.35 -13.81
CA PHE A 286 3.05 3.90 -12.47
C PHE A 286 2.03 3.03 -11.72
N GLU A 287 2.45 2.51 -10.57
CA GLU A 287 1.58 1.93 -9.56
C GLU A 287 1.36 2.96 -8.46
N LEU A 288 0.12 3.39 -8.27
CA LEU A 288 -0.23 4.46 -7.35
C LEU A 288 -1.15 3.93 -6.25
N TYR A 289 -0.88 4.30 -5.02
CA TYR A 289 -1.85 4.14 -3.94
C TYR A 289 -2.89 5.26 -4.04
N ASP A 290 -4.14 4.87 -4.20
CA ASP A 290 -5.27 5.78 -4.29
C ASP A 290 -6.48 5.19 -3.55
N HIS A 291 -6.76 5.72 -2.37
CA HIS A 291 -7.87 5.25 -1.54
C HIS A 291 -9.24 5.88 -1.95
N SER A 292 -9.22 6.91 -2.75
CA SER A 292 -10.44 7.57 -3.24
C SER A 292 -10.19 8.27 -4.58
N SER A 293 -10.96 7.88 -5.57
CA SER A 293 -10.86 8.40 -6.94
C SER A 293 -11.51 9.77 -7.11
#